data_f4a775542680eedc443689be8d719c5a
#
_entry.id   f4a775542680eedc443689be8d719c5a
#
_cell.length_a   1.000
_cell.length_b   1.000
_cell.length_c   1.000
_cell.angle_alpha   90.00
_cell.angle_beta   90.00
_cell.angle_gamma   90.00
#
_symmetry.space_group_name_H-M   'P 1'
#
loop_
_entity.id
_entity.type
_entity.pdbx_description
1 polymer ?
#
loop_
_entity_poly.entity_id
_entity_poly.type
_entity_poly.pdbx_seq_one_letter_code
_entity_poly.pdbx_strand_id
1 'polypeptide(L)'
;MEKMSWILLLLIITIVPACKNGKVYNKTTSAEKIVGTWRLVAYEDYDSTTGKWNQLYGEHPKGYFTYTKNGIVNINGSAENHLPITEDSAYQQRISIGALLDNAWGYFGTYTIDEENSIVTHHPTGGSIPWYIGTDQHRQFIIKGDSLFIGDPTFKIGKRVLIREE
;
A
#
# COMPACT_ATOMS: atom_id res chain seq x y z
N MET A 1 -48.93 -60.93 51.78
CA MET A 1 -48.58 -60.92 50.36
C MET A 1 -48.61 -59.47 49.92
N GLU A 2 -47.48 -58.80 50.11
CA GLU A 2 -47.33 -57.37 49.77
C GLU A 2 -46.70 -57.21 48.38
N LYS A 3 -47.40 -56.45 47.55
CA LYS A 3 -46.90 -56.13 46.20
C LYS A 3 -46.03 -54.87 46.27
N MET A 4 -44.77 -55.05 46.10
CA MET A 4 -43.75 -53.97 46.03
C MET A 4 -43.79 -53.34 44.60
N SER A 5 -44.33 -52.13 44.52
CA SER A 5 -44.41 -51.35 43.27
C SER A 5 -43.12 -50.61 43.03
N TRP A 6 -42.37 -50.96 42.00
CA TRP A 6 -41.15 -50.29 41.59
C TRP A 6 -41.56 -49.11 40.71
N ILE A 7 -41.36 -47.89 41.24
CA ILE A 7 -41.49 -46.64 40.45
C ILE A 7 -40.15 -46.41 39.79
N LEU A 8 -40.12 -46.58 38.45
CA LEU A 8 -38.98 -46.29 37.63
C LEU A 8 -38.93 -44.79 37.37
N LEU A 9 -38.01 -44.08 38.04
CA LEU A 9 -37.81 -42.64 37.84
C LEU A 9 -36.94 -42.41 36.56
N LEU A 10 -37.57 -42.02 35.45
CA LEU A 10 -36.89 -41.68 34.21
C LEU A 10 -36.29 -40.28 34.34
N LEU A 11 -34.93 -40.23 34.50
CA LEU A 11 -34.16 -38.99 34.52
C LEU A 11 -33.94 -38.51 33.06
N ILE A 12 -34.75 -37.54 32.65
CA ILE A 12 -34.60 -36.90 31.33
C ILE A 12 -33.42 -35.89 31.42
N ILE A 13 -32.25 -36.30 30.91
CA ILE A 13 -31.10 -35.39 30.77
C ILE A 13 -31.35 -34.55 29.52
N THR A 14 -31.75 -33.30 29.68
CA THR A 14 -31.83 -32.31 28.60
C THR A 14 -30.41 -31.80 28.26
N ILE A 15 -29.85 -32.29 27.17
CA ILE A 15 -28.62 -31.79 26.61
C ILE A 15 -28.96 -30.45 25.94
N VAL A 16 -28.63 -29.34 26.60
CA VAL A 16 -28.68 -27.98 25.99
C VAL A 16 -27.45 -27.82 25.12
N PRO A 17 -27.58 -27.67 23.78
CA PRO A 17 -26.45 -27.35 22.96
C PRO A 17 -25.98 -25.93 23.31
N ALA A 18 -24.83 -25.81 23.96
CA ALA A 18 -24.14 -24.54 24.16
C ALA A 18 -23.66 -24.05 22.80
N CYS A 19 -24.44 -23.18 22.13
CA CYS A 19 -23.95 -22.40 21.01
C CYS A 19 -22.79 -21.54 21.51
N LYS A 20 -21.56 -21.98 21.26
CA LYS A 20 -20.38 -21.11 21.36
C LYS A 20 -20.50 -20.07 20.26
N ASN A 21 -21.04 -18.89 20.57
CA ASN A 21 -20.87 -17.69 19.75
C ASN A 21 -19.37 -17.34 19.74
N GLY A 22 -18.61 -18.05 18.92
CA GLY A 22 -17.26 -17.63 18.55
C GLY A 22 -17.37 -16.29 17.85
N LYS A 23 -16.90 -15.22 18.47
CA LYS A 23 -16.68 -13.97 17.77
C LYS A 23 -15.73 -14.31 16.62
N VAL A 24 -16.26 -14.34 15.39
CA VAL A 24 -15.43 -14.39 14.18
C VAL A 24 -14.68 -13.06 14.15
N TYR A 25 -13.45 -13.07 14.61
CA TYR A 25 -12.52 -11.97 14.38
C TYR A 25 -12.19 -12.00 12.88
N ASN A 26 -12.92 -11.22 12.09
CA ASN A 26 -12.52 -10.95 10.72
C ASN A 26 -11.18 -10.21 10.77
N LYS A 27 -10.10 -10.95 10.52
CA LYS A 27 -8.77 -10.36 10.39
C LYS A 27 -8.80 -9.50 9.13
N THR A 28 -8.69 -8.17 9.30
CA THR A 28 -8.58 -7.24 8.18
C THR A 28 -7.46 -7.66 7.25
N THR A 29 -7.77 -7.85 5.98
CA THR A 29 -6.82 -8.31 4.96
C THR A 29 -5.79 -7.24 4.61
N SER A 30 -4.70 -7.60 3.95
CA SER A 30 -3.71 -6.64 3.45
C SER A 30 -4.32 -5.74 2.37
N ALA A 31 -5.21 -6.30 1.54
CA ALA A 31 -5.97 -5.55 0.54
C ALA A 31 -6.88 -4.48 1.15
N GLU A 32 -7.51 -4.77 2.28
CA GLU A 32 -8.31 -3.78 3.01
C GLU A 32 -7.43 -2.73 3.69
N LYS A 33 -6.27 -3.13 4.22
CA LYS A 33 -5.35 -2.24 4.94
C LYS A 33 -4.65 -1.25 4.04
N ILE A 34 -4.36 -1.58 2.78
CA ILE A 34 -3.68 -0.66 1.86
C ILE A 34 -4.60 0.50 1.43
N VAL A 35 -5.92 0.28 1.45
CA VAL A 35 -6.90 1.31 1.07
C VAL A 35 -6.76 2.53 1.95
N GLY A 36 -6.69 3.71 1.32
CA GLY A 36 -6.55 5.01 1.96
C GLY A 36 -5.54 5.89 1.25
N THR A 37 -5.25 7.02 1.87
CA THR A 37 -4.23 7.97 1.41
C THR A 37 -3.02 7.89 2.33
N TRP A 38 -1.85 7.83 1.71
CA TRP A 38 -0.57 7.66 2.37
C TRP A 38 0.37 8.78 1.95
N ARG A 39 0.86 9.56 2.92
CA ARG A 39 1.81 10.65 2.68
C ARG A 39 3.22 10.10 2.60
N LEU A 40 3.94 10.47 1.56
CA LEU A 40 5.34 10.10 1.36
C LEU A 40 6.24 10.80 2.41
N VAL A 41 7.13 10.03 3.05
CA VAL A 41 8.10 10.54 4.03
C VAL A 41 9.55 10.19 3.68
N ALA A 42 9.77 9.15 2.87
CA ALA A 42 11.10 8.84 2.35
C ALA A 42 10.98 8.16 0.97
N TYR A 43 11.92 8.49 0.09
CA TYR A 43 12.08 7.90 -1.23
C TYR A 43 13.54 7.62 -1.47
N GLU A 44 13.92 6.36 -1.58
CA GLU A 44 15.31 5.96 -1.73
C GLU A 44 15.45 4.92 -2.85
N ASP A 45 16.42 5.14 -3.72
CA ASP A 45 16.83 4.21 -4.75
C ASP A 45 18.30 3.80 -4.55
N TYR A 46 18.60 2.53 -4.79
CA TYR A 46 19.92 1.98 -4.67
C TYR A 46 20.71 2.20 -5.97
N ASP A 47 21.84 2.87 -5.88
CA ASP A 47 22.78 3.01 -6.96
C ASP A 47 23.78 1.84 -6.92
N SER A 48 23.62 0.91 -7.85
CA SER A 48 24.50 -0.26 -7.96
C SER A 48 25.94 0.10 -8.36
N THR A 49 26.17 1.28 -8.93
CA THR A 49 27.51 1.74 -9.35
C THR A 49 28.33 2.17 -8.14
N THR A 50 27.68 2.89 -7.21
CA THR A 50 28.35 3.42 -6.01
C THR A 50 28.12 2.56 -4.77
N GLY A 51 27.19 1.61 -4.80
CA GLY A 51 26.80 0.78 -3.67
C GLY A 51 26.06 1.56 -2.57
N LYS A 52 25.44 2.69 -2.90
CA LYS A 52 24.77 3.57 -1.93
C LYS A 52 23.27 3.72 -2.21
N TRP A 53 22.54 4.00 -1.16
CA TRP A 53 21.16 4.46 -1.24
C TRP A 53 21.13 5.96 -1.44
N ASN A 54 20.43 6.42 -2.46
CA ASN A 54 20.30 7.83 -2.83
C ASN A 54 18.88 8.30 -2.54
N GLN A 55 18.78 9.45 -1.89
CA GLN A 55 17.50 10.16 -1.66
C GLN A 55 17.24 11.07 -2.86
N LEU A 56 16.73 10.48 -3.95
CA LEU A 56 16.57 11.15 -5.24
C LEU A 56 15.75 12.45 -5.15
N TYR A 57 14.78 12.50 -4.23
CA TYR A 57 13.89 13.65 -4.05
C TYR A 57 14.17 14.45 -2.77
N GLY A 58 15.35 14.30 -2.16
CA GLY A 58 15.74 14.96 -0.90
C GLY A 58 15.38 14.15 0.34
N GLU A 59 15.70 14.70 1.50
CA GLU A 59 15.44 14.07 2.81
C GLU A 59 13.95 14.08 3.17
N HIS A 60 13.21 15.09 2.70
CA HIS A 60 11.78 15.31 2.97
C HIS A 60 10.98 15.43 1.68
N PRO A 61 10.90 14.37 0.87
CA PRO A 61 10.09 14.36 -0.35
C PRO A 61 8.62 14.59 -0.01
N LYS A 62 7.87 15.17 -0.94
CA LYS A 62 6.43 15.43 -0.79
C LYS A 62 5.64 14.54 -1.73
N GLY A 63 4.43 14.19 -1.35
CA GLY A 63 3.54 13.43 -2.22
C GLY A 63 2.59 12.51 -1.49
N TYR A 64 1.71 11.91 -2.28
CA TYR A 64 0.68 11.00 -1.77
C TYR A 64 0.51 9.79 -2.67
N PHE A 65 0.27 8.64 -2.03
CA PHE A 65 -0.18 7.42 -2.68
C PHE A 65 -1.59 7.14 -2.19
N THR A 66 -2.56 7.12 -3.09
CA THR A 66 -3.96 6.86 -2.75
C THR A 66 -4.43 5.58 -3.41
N TYR A 67 -4.96 4.67 -2.60
CA TYR A 67 -5.56 3.41 -3.01
C TYR A 67 -7.03 3.41 -2.63
N THR A 68 -7.92 3.26 -3.60
CA THR A 68 -9.37 3.27 -3.35
C THR A 68 -9.93 1.85 -3.27
N LYS A 69 -11.06 1.68 -2.59
CA LYS A 69 -11.74 0.37 -2.46
C LYS A 69 -12.14 -0.25 -3.79
N ASN A 70 -12.36 0.57 -4.82
CA ASN A 70 -12.74 0.11 -6.16
C ASN A 70 -11.55 -0.09 -7.10
N GLY A 71 -10.33 -0.21 -6.55
CA GLY A 71 -9.15 -0.60 -7.31
C GLY A 71 -8.47 0.53 -8.10
N ILE A 72 -8.74 1.79 -7.78
CA ILE A 72 -8.04 2.94 -8.38
C ILE A 72 -6.80 3.26 -7.56
N VAL A 73 -5.68 3.50 -8.23
CA VAL A 73 -4.44 4.02 -7.64
C VAL A 73 -4.11 5.38 -8.25
N ASN A 74 -3.71 6.32 -7.39
CA ASN A 74 -3.18 7.62 -7.78
C ASN A 74 -1.94 7.90 -6.95
N ILE A 75 -0.82 8.08 -7.62
CA ILE A 75 0.49 8.27 -7.01
C ILE A 75 1.09 9.56 -7.53
N ASN A 76 1.56 10.40 -6.64
CA ASN A 76 2.33 11.58 -6.98
C ASN A 76 3.43 11.82 -5.95
N GLY A 77 4.50 12.42 -6.42
CA GLY A 77 5.62 12.80 -5.59
C GLY A 77 6.37 13.98 -6.18
N SER A 78 7.04 14.72 -5.34
CA SER A 78 7.91 15.80 -5.74
C SER A 78 9.10 15.93 -4.82
N ALA A 79 10.15 16.55 -5.34
CA ALA A 79 11.36 16.86 -4.59
C ALA A 79 11.04 17.82 -3.42
N GLU A 80 11.86 17.71 -2.38
CA GLU A 80 11.88 18.66 -1.26
C GLU A 80 12.18 20.07 -1.75
N ASN A 81 13.18 20.20 -2.62
CA ASN A 81 13.61 21.45 -3.26
C ASN A 81 13.10 21.46 -4.70
N HIS A 82 12.10 22.29 -4.98
CA HIS A 82 11.53 22.42 -6.32
C HIS A 82 12.42 23.19 -7.26
N LEU A 83 12.25 22.94 -8.57
CA LEU A 83 12.79 23.82 -9.60
C LEU A 83 12.34 25.26 -9.35
N PRO A 84 13.22 26.26 -9.56
CA PRO A 84 12.86 27.65 -9.32
C PRO A 84 11.70 28.08 -10.22
N ILE A 85 10.76 28.79 -9.62
CA ILE A 85 9.68 29.46 -10.36
C ILE A 85 10.30 30.65 -11.09
N THR A 86 10.10 30.73 -12.40
CA THR A 86 10.60 31.84 -13.22
C THR A 86 9.62 32.14 -14.37
N GLU A 87 9.52 33.41 -14.72
CA GLU A 87 8.78 33.86 -15.90
C GLU A 87 9.66 33.85 -17.18
N ASP A 88 10.97 33.56 -17.05
CA ASP A 88 11.88 33.45 -18.19
C ASP A 88 11.51 32.23 -19.06
N SER A 89 10.86 32.50 -20.18
CA SER A 89 10.48 31.47 -21.15
C SER A 89 11.66 30.76 -21.78
N ALA A 90 12.82 31.41 -21.90
CA ALA A 90 14.03 30.80 -22.43
C ALA A 90 14.63 29.79 -21.42
N TYR A 91 14.50 30.04 -20.11
CA TYR A 91 14.83 29.08 -19.08
C TYR A 91 13.88 27.87 -19.12
N GLN A 92 12.55 28.11 -19.16
CA GLN A 92 11.54 27.04 -19.20
C GLN A 92 11.74 26.09 -20.38
N GLN A 93 12.09 26.61 -21.57
CA GLN A 93 12.37 25.81 -22.77
C GLN A 93 13.64 24.96 -22.66
N ARG A 94 14.55 25.28 -21.74
CA ARG A 94 15.81 24.54 -21.53
C ARG A 94 15.73 23.48 -20.45
N ILE A 95 14.63 23.42 -19.68
CA ILE A 95 14.45 22.40 -18.66
C ILE A 95 14.38 21.03 -19.34
N SER A 96 15.27 20.13 -18.98
CA SER A 96 15.27 18.78 -19.51
C SER A 96 14.11 17.96 -18.95
N ILE A 97 13.69 16.92 -19.67
CA ILE A 97 12.70 15.95 -19.18
C ILE A 97 13.19 15.30 -17.88
N GLY A 98 14.49 14.99 -17.77
CA GLY A 98 15.07 14.46 -16.55
C GLY A 98 14.88 15.39 -15.37
N ALA A 99 15.21 16.69 -15.52
CA ALA A 99 15.01 17.67 -14.45
C ALA A 99 13.55 17.83 -14.05
N LEU A 100 12.61 17.72 -14.98
CA LEU A 100 11.18 17.74 -14.65
C LEU A 100 10.76 16.50 -13.85
N LEU A 101 11.24 15.31 -14.20
CA LEU A 101 10.95 14.08 -13.47
C LEU A 101 11.64 14.06 -12.10
N ASP A 102 12.85 14.61 -11.98
CA ASP A 102 13.54 14.78 -10.70
C ASP A 102 12.85 15.82 -9.81
N ASN A 103 12.10 16.76 -10.41
CA ASN A 103 11.31 17.73 -9.65
C ASN A 103 9.97 17.18 -9.18
N ALA A 104 9.23 16.48 -10.06
CA ALA A 104 7.94 15.91 -9.73
C ALA A 104 7.57 14.76 -10.66
N TRP A 105 6.92 13.75 -10.13
CA TRP A 105 6.49 12.58 -10.86
C TRP A 105 5.12 12.09 -10.37
N GLY A 106 4.46 11.34 -11.21
CA GLY A 106 3.20 10.73 -10.81
C GLY A 106 2.59 9.89 -11.94
N TYR A 107 1.71 9.01 -11.52
CA TYR A 107 0.87 8.22 -12.41
C TYR A 107 -0.41 7.80 -11.70
N PHE A 108 -1.38 7.42 -12.51
CA PHE A 108 -2.65 6.89 -12.04
C PHE A 108 -3.08 5.70 -12.90
N GLY A 109 -3.98 4.90 -12.35
CA GLY A 109 -4.51 3.73 -13.01
C GLY A 109 -5.30 2.86 -12.06
N THR A 110 -5.26 1.55 -12.30
CA THR A 110 -5.84 0.57 -11.39
C THR A 110 -4.75 -0.20 -10.65
N TYR A 111 -5.16 -0.98 -9.64
CA TYR A 111 -4.23 -1.88 -8.94
C TYR A 111 -4.90 -3.21 -8.58
N THR A 112 -4.06 -4.23 -8.41
CA THR A 112 -4.44 -5.54 -7.87
C THR A 112 -3.51 -5.91 -6.72
N ILE A 113 -3.97 -6.79 -5.82
CA ILE A 113 -3.21 -7.26 -4.66
C ILE A 113 -3.03 -8.77 -4.75
N ASP A 114 -1.79 -9.22 -4.60
CA ASP A 114 -1.42 -10.58 -4.26
C ASP A 114 -1.09 -10.61 -2.77
N GLU A 115 -2.04 -11.07 -1.95
CA GLU A 115 -1.89 -11.10 -0.50
C GLU A 115 -0.88 -12.15 -0.03
N GLU A 116 -0.77 -13.25 -0.76
CA GLU A 116 0.14 -14.35 -0.41
C GLU A 116 1.60 -13.89 -0.49
N ASN A 117 1.94 -13.16 -1.55
CA ASN A 117 3.29 -12.66 -1.78
C ASN A 117 3.48 -11.22 -1.28
N SER A 118 2.44 -10.57 -0.75
CA SER A 118 2.46 -9.17 -0.32
C SER A 118 2.90 -8.22 -1.46
N ILE A 119 2.36 -8.44 -2.65
CA ILE A 119 2.64 -7.64 -3.84
C ILE A 119 1.39 -6.83 -4.21
N VAL A 120 1.56 -5.54 -4.40
CA VAL A 120 0.62 -4.68 -5.12
C VAL A 120 1.13 -4.47 -6.54
N THR A 121 0.29 -4.73 -7.52
CA THR A 121 0.60 -4.47 -8.93
C THR A 121 -0.18 -3.25 -9.38
N HIS A 122 0.53 -2.18 -9.75
CA HIS A 122 -0.10 -1.01 -10.36
C HIS A 122 -0.16 -1.22 -11.87
N HIS A 123 -1.29 -0.85 -12.48
CA HIS A 123 -1.55 -0.85 -13.92
C HIS A 123 -1.73 0.59 -14.40
N PRO A 124 -0.64 1.35 -14.61
CA PRO A 124 -0.72 2.77 -14.98
C PRO A 124 -1.40 2.97 -16.34
N THR A 125 -2.37 3.89 -16.37
CA THR A 125 -3.08 4.29 -17.59
C THR A 125 -2.76 5.72 -18.01
N GLY A 126 -2.06 6.50 -17.16
CA GLY A 126 -1.60 7.85 -17.44
C GLY A 126 -0.63 8.35 -16.38
N GLY A 127 0.09 9.43 -16.69
CA GLY A 127 1.06 10.05 -15.79
C GLY A 127 2.25 10.66 -16.48
N SER A 128 3.21 11.15 -15.68
CA SER A 128 4.44 11.80 -16.16
C SER A 128 5.56 10.82 -16.51
N ILE A 129 5.39 9.51 -16.27
CA ILE A 129 6.38 8.47 -16.54
C ILE A 129 5.91 7.63 -17.73
N PRO A 130 6.24 8.03 -18.98
CA PRO A 130 5.65 7.42 -20.18
C PRO A 130 5.90 5.91 -20.30
N TRP A 131 7.06 5.43 -19.85
CA TRP A 131 7.42 4.00 -19.94
C TRP A 131 6.73 3.09 -18.91
N TYR A 132 5.94 3.67 -17.98
CA TYR A 132 5.08 2.91 -17.08
C TYR A 132 3.69 2.66 -17.69
N ILE A 133 3.26 3.52 -18.64
CA ILE A 133 1.90 3.46 -19.19
C ILE A 133 1.70 2.16 -19.97
N GLY A 134 0.65 1.42 -19.60
CA GLY A 134 0.33 0.13 -20.22
C GLY A 134 1.22 -1.02 -19.78
N THR A 135 2.01 -0.87 -18.71
CA THR A 135 2.83 -1.93 -18.12
C THR A 135 2.39 -2.26 -16.70
N ASP A 136 2.79 -3.43 -16.20
CA ASP A 136 2.54 -3.84 -14.83
C ASP A 136 3.71 -3.47 -13.94
N GLN A 137 3.43 -2.68 -12.90
CA GLN A 137 4.42 -2.22 -11.94
C GLN A 137 4.25 -3.00 -10.62
N HIS A 138 4.97 -4.13 -10.50
CA HIS A 138 4.96 -4.95 -9.29
C HIS A 138 5.73 -4.26 -8.15
N ARG A 139 5.11 -4.20 -6.98
CA ARG A 139 5.70 -3.58 -5.78
C ARG A 139 5.48 -4.49 -4.57
N GLN A 140 6.56 -4.84 -3.90
CA GLN A 140 6.47 -5.43 -2.57
C GLN A 140 5.93 -4.39 -1.60
N PHE A 141 5.03 -4.77 -0.69
CA PHE A 141 4.56 -3.85 0.35
C PHE A 141 4.48 -4.52 1.72
N ILE A 142 4.66 -3.70 2.76
CA ILE A 142 4.52 -4.10 4.16
C ILE A 142 3.77 -2.98 4.89
N ILE A 143 2.72 -3.32 5.63
CA ILE A 143 1.98 -2.37 6.47
C ILE A 143 2.25 -2.69 7.93
N LYS A 144 2.76 -1.71 8.69
CA LYS A 144 3.00 -1.79 10.13
C LYS A 144 2.36 -0.58 10.83
N GLY A 145 1.24 -0.81 11.51
CA GLY A 145 0.44 0.29 12.06
C GLY A 145 0.04 1.27 10.97
N ASP A 146 0.38 2.53 11.13
CA ASP A 146 0.09 3.61 10.18
C ASP A 146 1.22 3.83 9.15
N SER A 147 2.17 2.91 9.05
CA SER A 147 3.26 3.00 8.08
C SER A 147 3.09 1.98 6.95
N LEU A 148 3.25 2.44 5.71
CA LEU A 148 3.34 1.63 4.49
C LEU A 148 4.77 1.71 3.95
N PHE A 149 5.42 0.57 3.86
CA PHE A 149 6.70 0.37 3.17
C PHE A 149 6.38 -0.24 1.81
N ILE A 150 6.86 0.38 0.73
CA ILE A 150 6.60 -0.09 -0.63
C ILE A 150 7.84 0.11 -1.50
N GLY A 151 8.17 -0.86 -2.35
CA GLY A 151 9.37 -0.80 -3.17
C GLY A 151 9.36 -1.79 -4.31
N ASP A 152 10.53 -2.04 -4.90
CA ASP A 152 10.70 -3.14 -5.83
C ASP A 152 10.41 -4.49 -5.15
N PRO A 153 10.11 -5.57 -5.89
CA PRO A 153 9.74 -6.86 -5.29
C PRO A 153 10.75 -7.44 -4.31
N THR A 154 11.97 -6.92 -4.27
CA THR A 154 13.04 -7.39 -3.39
C THR A 154 13.44 -6.38 -2.31
N PHE A 155 12.94 -5.16 -2.33
CA PHE A 155 13.42 -4.00 -1.56
C PHE A 155 14.93 -3.73 -1.68
N LYS A 156 15.54 -4.15 -2.78
CA LYS A 156 16.99 -4.03 -3.00
C LYS A 156 17.38 -2.84 -3.87
N ILE A 157 16.48 -2.37 -4.72
CA ILE A 157 16.73 -1.27 -5.65
C ILE A 157 15.88 -0.03 -5.40
N GLY A 158 14.74 -0.16 -4.74
CA GLY A 158 13.89 0.98 -4.47
C GLY A 158 13.02 0.75 -3.25
N LYS A 159 12.94 1.74 -2.37
CA LYS A 159 12.06 1.72 -1.19
C LYS A 159 11.45 3.09 -0.94
N ARG A 160 10.18 3.09 -0.53
CA ARG A 160 9.43 4.27 -0.14
C ARG A 160 8.81 4.00 1.22
N VAL A 161 8.82 5.01 2.06
CA VAL A 161 8.15 4.97 3.36
C VAL A 161 7.04 6.01 3.33
N LEU A 162 5.85 5.58 3.70
CA LEU A 162 4.67 6.43 3.73
C LEU A 162 3.97 6.27 5.08
N ILE A 163 3.26 7.31 5.48
CA ILE A 163 2.43 7.35 6.69
C ILE A 163 0.98 7.60 6.26
N ARG A 164 0.06 6.90 6.90
CA ARG A 164 -1.38 7.06 6.64
C ARG A 164 -1.80 8.50 6.98
N GLU A 165 -2.51 9.11 6.05
CA GLU A 165 -3.27 10.34 6.30
C GLU A 165 -4.69 9.96 6.74
N GLU A 166 -5.25 10.75 7.64
CA GLU A 166 -6.63 10.58 8.13
C GLU A 166 -7.68 10.94 7.08
#